data_8ba2334f1d8c89afc3c89da4e445f4cd
#
_entry.id   8ba2334f1d8c89afc3c89da4e445f4cd
#
_cell.length_a   1.000
_cell.length_b   1.000
_cell.length_c   1.000
_cell.angle_alpha   90.00
_cell.angle_beta   90.00
_cell.angle_gamma   90.00
#
_symmetry.space_group_name_H-M   'P 1'
#
loop_
_entity.id
_entity.type
_entity.pdbx_description
1 polymer ?
#
loop_
_entity_poly.entity_id
_entity_poly.type
_entity_poly.pdbx_seq_one_letter_code
_entity_poly.pdbx_strand_id
1 'polypeptide(L)'
;MERMGPIRPNVINRWTLFQAKEHPDQYDLDDGIVVVKGDDDKAKKKPNLRNSEGKVLYSDSIVVHMGDKPNKTVEVAPVIEKKSSQYTPPVRVDLFMESLCPDTHYFVKSALSKVAHDPAIMAITDLHMYIFGKGEQLSQEPQKFRCQHGPAECYGNLVENCIVKHSNSGDAVDIMMCLHQKRNFDEASLTSCTHAIEDGKTIKRAVMQCIQGEGKYLLQKAYDKTPRSLGYVPSMRINKGPITAATVNLKDVICKSYSGEKPLSCP
;
A
#
# COMPACT_ATOMS: atom_id res chain seq x y z
N MET A 1 2.67 -21.52 -24.27
CA MET A 1 3.85 -20.70 -23.93
C MET A 1 3.73 -19.39 -24.69
N GLU A 2 3.14 -18.39 -24.07
CA GLU A 2 3.02 -17.05 -24.66
C GLU A 2 4.36 -16.31 -24.50
N ARG A 3 4.91 -15.83 -25.61
CA ARG A 3 6.12 -14.99 -25.59
C ARG A 3 5.72 -13.62 -25.04
N MET A 4 6.33 -13.23 -23.92
CA MET A 4 6.23 -11.85 -23.45
C MET A 4 6.88 -10.91 -24.46
N GLY A 5 6.16 -9.86 -24.85
CA GLY A 5 6.65 -8.84 -25.76
C GLY A 5 7.81 -8.03 -25.16
N PRO A 6 8.52 -7.22 -25.98
CA PRO A 6 9.73 -6.51 -25.55
C PRO A 6 9.44 -5.52 -24.43
N ILE A 7 10.24 -5.61 -23.36
CA ILE A 7 10.20 -4.70 -22.21
C ILE A 7 10.67 -3.32 -22.64
N ARG A 8 9.85 -2.28 -22.46
CA ARG A 8 10.25 -0.90 -22.76
C ARG A 8 11.38 -0.45 -21.82
N PRO A 9 12.41 0.29 -22.31
CA PRO A 9 13.66 0.54 -21.58
C PRO A 9 13.54 1.41 -20.31
N ASN A 10 12.35 1.90 -19.95
CA ASN A 10 12.17 2.88 -18.85
C ASN A 10 11.67 2.31 -17.53
N VAL A 11 11.50 0.99 -17.37
CA VAL A 11 10.98 0.37 -16.13
C VAL A 11 11.72 -0.94 -15.82
N ILE A 12 13.03 -0.87 -15.60
CA ILE A 12 13.77 -2.02 -15.06
C ILE A 12 13.83 -1.83 -13.54
N ASN A 13 13.02 -2.59 -12.80
CA ASN A 13 13.09 -2.63 -11.34
C ASN A 13 14.09 -3.72 -10.88
N ARG A 14 14.46 -3.69 -9.61
CA ARG A 14 15.42 -4.63 -9.01
C ARG A 14 14.98 -6.10 -9.14
N TRP A 15 13.71 -6.37 -9.26
CA TRP A 15 13.13 -7.70 -9.41
C TRP A 15 13.31 -8.26 -10.84
N THR A 16 13.14 -7.40 -11.85
CA THR A 16 13.38 -7.76 -13.25
C THR A 16 14.84 -8.12 -13.51
N LEU A 17 15.78 -7.40 -12.87
CA LEU A 17 17.21 -7.70 -12.91
C LEU A 17 17.56 -9.03 -12.22
N PHE A 18 16.83 -9.38 -11.14
CA PHE A 18 17.02 -10.66 -10.45
C PHE A 18 16.53 -11.82 -11.32
N GLN A 19 15.38 -11.72 -11.97
CA GLN A 19 14.87 -12.76 -12.88
C GLN A 19 15.73 -12.95 -14.14
N ALA A 20 16.24 -11.87 -14.73
CA ALA A 20 17.14 -11.96 -15.87
C ALA A 20 18.47 -12.67 -15.54
N LYS A 21 18.92 -12.64 -14.28
CA LYS A 21 20.09 -13.39 -13.79
C LYS A 21 19.85 -14.91 -13.68
N GLU A 22 18.62 -15.32 -13.32
CA GLU A 22 18.29 -16.73 -13.11
C GLU A 22 17.84 -17.44 -14.41
N HIS A 23 17.34 -16.68 -15.39
CA HIS A 23 16.81 -17.21 -16.65
C HIS A 23 17.28 -16.39 -17.87
N PRO A 24 18.57 -16.38 -18.21
CA PRO A 24 19.13 -15.54 -19.28
C PRO A 24 18.54 -15.83 -20.66
N ASP A 25 17.99 -17.03 -20.89
CA ASP A 25 17.46 -17.46 -22.19
C ASP A 25 16.03 -16.97 -22.48
N GLN A 26 15.40 -16.28 -21.54
CA GLN A 26 14.03 -15.78 -21.67
C GLN A 26 13.92 -14.28 -22.04
N TYR A 27 15.06 -13.57 -22.08
CA TYR A 27 15.11 -12.14 -22.35
C TYR A 27 15.98 -11.83 -23.57
N ASP A 28 15.39 -11.18 -24.55
CA ASP A 28 16.08 -10.70 -25.75
C ASP A 28 16.79 -9.38 -25.40
N LEU A 29 18.12 -9.42 -25.41
CA LEU A 29 19.00 -8.30 -25.01
C LEU A 29 19.59 -7.55 -26.22
N ASP A 30 18.95 -7.60 -27.39
CA ASP A 30 19.48 -7.04 -28.64
C ASP A 30 19.62 -5.50 -28.68
N ASP A 31 19.20 -4.77 -27.65
CA ASP A 31 19.30 -3.31 -27.59
C ASP A 31 20.44 -2.79 -26.65
N GLY A 32 21.58 -3.43 -26.66
CA GLY A 32 22.83 -2.81 -26.19
C GLY A 32 23.02 -2.70 -24.67
N ILE A 33 22.31 -3.47 -23.85
CA ILE A 33 22.54 -3.54 -22.40
C ILE A 33 23.47 -4.71 -22.08
N VAL A 34 24.74 -4.42 -21.77
CA VAL A 34 25.70 -5.42 -21.29
C VAL A 34 25.68 -5.46 -19.77
N VAL A 35 25.24 -6.59 -19.21
CA VAL A 35 25.38 -6.85 -17.77
C VAL A 35 26.79 -7.34 -17.50
N VAL A 36 27.65 -6.54 -16.89
CA VAL A 36 28.97 -6.97 -16.46
C VAL A 36 28.84 -7.83 -15.20
N LYS A 37 29.21 -9.14 -15.29
CA LYS A 37 29.41 -9.99 -14.12
C LYS A 37 30.62 -9.45 -13.34
N GLY A 38 30.38 -8.93 -12.14
CA GLY A 38 31.45 -8.72 -11.18
C GLY A 38 31.86 -10.08 -10.58
N ASP A 39 33.09 -10.48 -10.76
CA ASP A 39 33.68 -11.59 -9.99
C ASP A 39 33.81 -11.14 -8.53
N ASP A 40 33.10 -11.84 -7.64
CA ASP A 40 33.01 -11.53 -6.22
C ASP A 40 34.27 -11.81 -5.38
N ASP A 41 35.40 -12.15 -5.99
CA ASP A 41 36.57 -12.64 -5.24
C ASP A 41 37.81 -11.72 -5.20
N LYS A 42 37.69 -10.43 -5.60
CA LYS A 42 38.79 -9.47 -5.40
C LYS A 42 38.29 -8.05 -5.02
N ALA A 43 37.47 -7.94 -4.00
CA ALA A 43 37.02 -6.67 -3.44
C ALA A 43 38.09 -6.00 -2.58
N LYS A 44 39.22 -5.56 -3.17
CA LYS A 44 40.16 -4.64 -2.53
C LYS A 44 40.75 -3.66 -3.55
N LYS A 45 39.91 -2.81 -4.15
CA LYS A 45 40.23 -1.44 -4.63
C LYS A 45 39.05 -0.94 -5.45
N LYS A 46 38.16 -0.15 -4.81
CA LYS A 46 37.15 0.65 -5.53
C LYS A 46 37.88 1.67 -6.39
N PRO A 47 37.57 1.81 -7.69
CA PRO A 47 38.13 2.89 -8.49
C PRO A 47 37.62 4.23 -7.96
N ASN A 48 38.52 5.10 -7.54
CA ASN A 48 38.22 6.48 -7.20
C ASN A 48 38.04 7.28 -8.49
N LEU A 49 36.82 7.35 -8.98
CA LEU A 49 36.46 8.28 -10.04
C LEU A 49 36.28 9.67 -9.43
N ARG A 50 37.17 10.59 -9.78
CA ARG A 50 37.04 12.01 -9.42
C ARG A 50 36.80 12.82 -10.67
N ASN A 51 35.91 13.84 -10.57
CA ASN A 51 35.78 14.83 -11.63
C ASN A 51 36.99 15.77 -11.64
N SER A 52 37.05 16.64 -12.62
CA SER A 52 38.11 17.67 -12.76
C SER A 52 38.25 18.60 -11.54
N GLU A 53 37.29 18.59 -10.61
CA GLU A 53 37.28 19.35 -9.35
C GLU A 53 37.63 18.51 -8.12
N GLY A 54 38.03 17.24 -8.31
CA GLY A 54 38.47 16.35 -7.22
C GLY A 54 37.34 15.73 -6.38
N LYS A 55 36.06 15.87 -6.75
CA LYS A 55 34.92 15.34 -6.02
C LYS A 55 34.69 13.88 -6.38
N VAL A 56 34.57 13.01 -5.38
CA VAL A 56 34.30 11.57 -5.55
C VAL A 56 32.87 11.39 -6.04
N LEU A 57 32.71 10.79 -7.21
CA LEU A 57 31.41 10.44 -7.78
C LEU A 57 31.05 9.01 -7.35
N TYR A 58 30.07 8.88 -6.47
CA TYR A 58 29.39 7.61 -6.24
C TYR A 58 28.31 7.48 -7.30
N SER A 59 28.53 6.57 -8.23
CA SER A 59 27.53 6.24 -9.23
C SER A 59 27.17 4.77 -9.06
N ASP A 60 25.90 4.47 -8.79
CA ASP A 60 25.31 3.17 -9.11
C ASP A 60 25.13 3.09 -10.65
N SER A 61 26.13 3.52 -11.37
CA SER A 61 26.10 3.65 -12.82
C SER A 61 26.45 2.32 -13.46
N ILE A 62 25.61 1.87 -14.35
CA ILE A 62 25.91 0.81 -15.30
C ILE A 62 26.95 1.40 -16.28
N VAL A 63 28.19 0.91 -16.23
CA VAL A 63 29.21 1.24 -17.23
C VAL A 63 29.01 0.31 -18.42
N VAL A 64 28.55 0.87 -19.53
CA VAL A 64 28.45 0.13 -20.79
C VAL A 64 29.81 0.19 -21.48
N HIS A 65 30.51 -0.94 -21.56
CA HIS A 65 31.66 -1.10 -22.44
C HIS A 65 31.19 -1.51 -23.82
N MET A 66 31.36 -0.63 -24.81
CA MET A 66 31.26 -1.01 -26.21
C MET A 66 32.59 -1.64 -26.64
N GLY A 67 32.50 -2.80 -27.29
CA GLY A 67 33.64 -3.60 -27.71
C GLY A 67 34.67 -2.87 -28.57
N ASP A 68 35.89 -3.34 -28.53
CA ASP A 68 37.14 -2.85 -29.11
C ASP A 68 37.02 -2.29 -30.55
N LYS A 69 36.98 -0.97 -30.68
CA LYS A 69 37.56 -0.23 -31.82
C LYS A 69 38.24 1.02 -31.28
N PRO A 70 39.55 1.19 -31.56
CA PRO A 70 40.30 2.36 -31.12
C PRO A 70 39.86 3.59 -31.94
N ASN A 71 39.69 4.71 -31.25
CA ASN A 71 39.41 6.06 -31.78
C ASN A 71 37.91 6.40 -32.06
N LYS A 72 37.11 6.51 -31.02
CA LYS A 72 36.06 7.52 -30.98
C LYS A 72 36.03 8.13 -29.59
N THR A 73 36.31 9.46 -29.54
CA THR A 73 36.04 10.30 -28.38
C THR A 73 34.54 10.25 -28.14
N VAL A 74 34.10 9.60 -27.05
CA VAL A 74 32.71 9.62 -26.65
C VAL A 74 32.48 10.95 -25.93
N GLU A 75 31.75 11.83 -26.54
CA GLU A 75 31.21 13.00 -25.88
C GLU A 75 30.20 12.53 -24.85
N VAL A 76 30.59 12.59 -23.56
CA VAL A 76 29.72 12.23 -22.46
C VAL A 76 28.66 13.31 -22.37
N ALA A 77 27.42 12.99 -22.75
CA ALA A 77 26.30 13.88 -22.52
C ALA A 77 26.26 14.28 -21.03
N PRO A 78 25.92 15.54 -20.69
CA PRO A 78 25.89 15.98 -19.31
C PRO A 78 25.00 15.07 -18.51
N VAL A 79 25.57 14.47 -17.46
CA VAL A 79 24.81 13.70 -16.47
C VAL A 79 23.82 14.68 -15.86
N ILE A 80 22.54 14.53 -16.22
CA ILE A 80 21.46 15.22 -15.52
C ILE A 80 21.54 14.71 -14.09
N GLU A 81 22.06 15.51 -13.17
CA GLU A 81 21.98 15.23 -11.74
C GLU A 81 20.50 15.03 -11.41
N LYS A 82 20.06 13.76 -11.36
CA LYS A 82 18.82 13.47 -10.67
C LYS A 82 19.04 13.91 -9.23
N LYS A 83 18.48 15.07 -8.87
CA LYS A 83 18.29 15.48 -7.50
C LYS A 83 17.92 14.22 -6.72
N SER A 84 18.76 13.80 -5.77
CA SER A 84 18.46 12.64 -4.93
C SER A 84 17.06 12.85 -4.40
N SER A 85 16.11 12.03 -4.84
CA SER A 85 14.75 12.08 -4.34
C SER A 85 14.85 11.73 -2.87
N GLN A 86 14.86 12.75 -2.01
CA GLN A 86 14.88 12.59 -0.58
C GLN A 86 13.61 11.81 -0.23
N TYR A 87 13.76 10.59 0.29
CA TYR A 87 12.61 9.76 0.68
C TYR A 87 11.73 10.54 1.65
N THR A 88 10.51 10.81 1.24
CA THR A 88 9.50 11.44 2.08
C THR A 88 8.55 10.36 2.55
N PRO A 89 8.40 10.15 3.88
CA PRO A 89 7.50 9.12 4.39
C PRO A 89 6.05 9.44 4.02
N PRO A 90 5.23 8.42 3.74
CA PRO A 90 3.81 8.60 3.48
C PRO A 90 3.09 9.14 4.72
N VAL A 91 1.97 9.78 4.49
CA VAL A 91 1.09 10.28 5.55
C VAL A 91 0.40 9.10 6.22
N ARG A 92 0.65 8.91 7.52
CA ARG A 92 -0.04 7.89 8.28
C ARG A 92 -1.46 8.34 8.59
N VAL A 93 -2.43 7.52 8.21
CA VAL A 93 -3.86 7.72 8.45
C VAL A 93 -4.40 6.55 9.26
N ASP A 94 -4.72 6.77 10.53
CA ASP A 94 -5.43 5.80 11.36
C ASP A 94 -6.94 6.15 11.33
N LEU A 95 -7.79 5.25 10.88
CA LEU A 95 -9.25 5.37 10.87
C LEU A 95 -9.86 4.48 11.94
N PHE A 96 -10.77 5.02 12.74
CA PHE A 96 -11.52 4.31 13.77
C PHE A 96 -12.99 4.30 13.38
N MET A 97 -13.50 3.13 13.02
CA MET A 97 -14.81 2.94 12.42
C MET A 97 -15.59 1.80 13.11
N GLU A 98 -16.87 1.69 12.83
CA GLU A 98 -17.70 0.53 13.21
C GLU A 98 -18.72 0.23 12.10
N SER A 99 -19.01 -1.06 11.92
CA SER A 99 -19.66 -1.59 10.71
C SER A 99 -21.14 -1.23 10.55
N LEU A 100 -21.87 -0.95 11.65
CA LEU A 100 -23.30 -0.61 11.57
C LEU A 100 -23.58 0.88 11.76
N CYS A 101 -22.55 1.70 11.98
CA CYS A 101 -22.71 3.15 12.13
C CYS A 101 -23.09 3.81 10.79
N PRO A 102 -24.22 4.53 10.70
CA PRO A 102 -24.60 5.24 9.46
C PRO A 102 -23.57 6.27 9.00
N ASP A 103 -22.92 6.95 9.94
CA ASP A 103 -21.90 7.96 9.64
C ASP A 103 -20.64 7.30 9.07
N THR A 104 -20.26 6.10 9.56
CA THR A 104 -19.19 5.29 8.95
C THR A 104 -19.54 4.93 7.51
N HIS A 105 -20.76 4.46 7.26
CA HIS A 105 -21.21 4.14 5.90
C HIS A 105 -21.11 5.35 4.98
N TYR A 106 -21.60 6.52 5.43
CA TYR A 106 -21.50 7.75 4.65
C TYR A 106 -20.05 8.13 4.37
N PHE A 107 -19.17 8.08 5.36
CA PHE A 107 -17.75 8.39 5.24
C PHE A 107 -17.04 7.44 4.25
N VAL A 108 -17.24 6.14 4.39
CA VAL A 108 -16.64 5.13 3.50
C VAL A 108 -17.02 5.41 2.04
N LYS A 109 -18.31 5.69 1.78
CA LYS A 109 -18.83 5.98 0.44
C LYS A 109 -18.37 7.32 -0.11
N SER A 110 -18.35 8.38 0.69
CA SER A 110 -18.17 9.77 0.21
C SER A 110 -16.71 10.23 0.22
N ALA A 111 -15.87 9.67 1.08
CA ALA A 111 -14.50 10.11 1.31
C ALA A 111 -13.46 9.00 1.12
N LEU A 112 -13.60 7.89 1.86
CA LEU A 112 -12.60 6.82 1.86
C LEU A 112 -12.49 6.15 0.49
N SER A 113 -13.62 5.93 -0.21
CA SER A 113 -13.61 5.35 -1.57
C SER A 113 -12.80 6.18 -2.56
N LYS A 114 -12.87 7.51 -2.47
CA LYS A 114 -12.11 8.43 -3.35
C LYS A 114 -10.60 8.36 -3.11
N VAL A 115 -10.19 8.07 -1.88
CA VAL A 115 -8.78 7.89 -1.52
C VAL A 115 -8.30 6.50 -1.92
N ALA A 116 -9.06 5.46 -1.58
CA ALA A 116 -8.67 4.06 -1.82
C ALA A 116 -8.55 3.71 -3.32
N HIS A 117 -9.30 4.39 -4.18
CA HIS A 117 -9.26 4.21 -5.64
C HIS A 117 -8.35 5.22 -6.38
N ASP A 118 -7.64 6.09 -5.66
CA ASP A 118 -6.66 6.99 -6.26
C ASP A 118 -5.24 6.47 -5.98
N PRO A 119 -4.61 5.77 -6.95
CA PRO A 119 -3.29 5.18 -6.72
C PRO A 119 -2.21 6.21 -6.41
N ALA A 120 -2.35 7.45 -6.89
CA ALA A 120 -1.40 8.51 -6.62
C ALA A 120 -1.53 9.02 -5.16
N ILE A 121 -2.74 9.07 -4.63
CA ILE A 121 -2.97 9.39 -3.22
C ILE A 121 -2.57 8.22 -2.33
N MET A 122 -2.88 6.98 -2.72
CA MET A 122 -2.46 5.80 -1.96
C MET A 122 -0.93 5.65 -1.90
N ALA A 123 -0.20 6.08 -2.94
CA ALA A 123 1.26 6.07 -2.94
C ALA A 123 1.89 6.99 -1.87
N ILE A 124 1.17 8.02 -1.42
CA ILE A 124 1.60 8.93 -0.35
C ILE A 124 0.87 8.69 0.98
N THR A 125 0.13 7.57 1.11
CA THR A 125 -0.71 7.27 2.28
C THR A 125 -0.34 5.93 2.90
N ASP A 126 -0.10 5.91 4.21
CA ASP A 126 0.01 4.72 5.07
C ASP A 126 -1.32 4.55 5.81
N LEU A 127 -2.28 3.85 5.17
CA LEU A 127 -3.66 3.72 5.63
C LEU A 127 -3.84 2.55 6.59
N HIS A 128 -4.36 2.84 7.78
CA HIS A 128 -4.73 1.86 8.79
C HIS A 128 -6.21 1.99 9.15
N MET A 129 -6.96 0.93 9.01
CA MET A 129 -8.37 0.86 9.37
C MET A 129 -8.57 -0.03 10.60
N TYR A 130 -9.13 0.50 11.66
CA TYR A 130 -9.45 -0.20 12.91
C TYR A 130 -10.96 -0.22 13.08
N ILE A 131 -11.57 -1.38 12.82
CA ILE A 131 -13.03 -1.52 12.83
C ILE A 131 -13.45 -2.07 14.18
N PHE A 132 -13.74 -1.18 15.11
CA PHE A 132 -14.22 -1.51 16.45
C PHE A 132 -15.17 -0.44 17.01
N GLY A 133 -14.84 0.86 16.83
CA GLY A 133 -15.65 1.98 17.26
C GLY A 133 -15.75 2.16 18.77
N LYS A 134 -16.97 2.46 19.24
CA LYS A 134 -17.27 2.79 20.65
C LYS A 134 -17.59 1.58 21.52
N GLY A 135 -17.37 0.38 21.05
CA GLY A 135 -17.57 -0.82 21.83
C GLY A 135 -16.65 -0.91 23.06
N GLU A 136 -16.95 -1.83 23.94
CA GLU A 136 -16.16 -2.11 25.13
C GLU A 136 -15.89 -3.60 25.30
N GLN A 137 -14.83 -3.93 25.99
CA GLN A 137 -14.54 -5.32 26.40
C GLN A 137 -15.28 -5.64 27.70
N LEU A 138 -16.07 -6.73 27.71
CA LEU A 138 -16.96 -7.07 28.83
C LEU A 138 -16.26 -7.68 30.03
N SER A 139 -15.08 -8.26 29.82
CA SER A 139 -14.31 -8.91 30.89
C SER A 139 -12.82 -8.83 30.56
N GLN A 140 -11.98 -9.16 31.56
CA GLN A 140 -10.54 -9.33 31.30
C GLN A 140 -10.23 -10.56 30.42
N GLU A 141 -11.25 -11.40 30.16
CA GLU A 141 -11.13 -12.47 29.16
C GLU A 141 -11.01 -11.86 27.76
N PRO A 142 -9.95 -12.18 27.03
CA PRO A 142 -9.78 -11.69 25.67
C PRO A 142 -10.99 -12.02 24.80
N GLN A 143 -11.36 -11.09 23.88
CA GLN A 143 -12.31 -11.36 22.80
C GLN A 143 -13.80 -11.43 23.19
N LYS A 144 -14.21 -10.93 24.36
CA LYS A 144 -15.62 -10.71 24.70
C LYS A 144 -15.95 -9.23 24.67
N PHE A 145 -16.76 -8.82 23.71
CA PHE A 145 -17.06 -7.39 23.43
C PHE A 145 -18.56 -7.10 23.49
N ARG A 146 -18.90 -5.87 23.83
CA ARG A 146 -20.18 -5.24 23.61
C ARG A 146 -20.00 -4.07 22.65
N CYS A 147 -20.66 -4.10 21.49
CA CYS A 147 -20.59 -3.09 20.47
C CYS A 147 -21.77 -2.13 20.57
N GLN A 148 -21.62 -0.90 20.06
CA GLN A 148 -22.59 0.17 20.21
C GLN A 148 -23.98 -0.23 19.66
N HIS A 149 -24.02 -0.91 18.49
CA HIS A 149 -25.25 -1.33 17.82
C HIS A 149 -25.53 -2.84 18.01
N GLY A 150 -24.99 -3.43 19.09
CA GLY A 150 -25.28 -4.80 19.50
C GLY A 150 -24.38 -5.87 18.89
N PRO A 151 -24.74 -7.17 19.10
CA PRO A 151 -23.89 -8.31 18.69
C PRO A 151 -23.63 -8.39 17.18
N ALA A 152 -24.61 -7.98 16.37
CA ALA A 152 -24.46 -7.96 14.91
C ALA A 152 -23.35 -7.02 14.45
N GLU A 153 -23.14 -5.89 15.14
CA GLU A 153 -22.04 -4.99 14.87
C GLU A 153 -20.69 -5.59 15.28
N CYS A 154 -20.61 -6.26 16.43
CA CYS A 154 -19.38 -6.96 16.79
C CYS A 154 -18.97 -7.98 15.74
N TYR A 155 -19.94 -8.72 15.19
CA TYR A 155 -19.69 -9.65 14.09
C TYR A 155 -19.28 -8.91 12.79
N GLY A 156 -19.99 -7.85 12.41
CA GLY A 156 -19.65 -7.02 11.26
C GLY A 156 -18.23 -6.42 11.37
N ASN A 157 -17.88 -5.91 12.56
CA ASN A 157 -16.54 -5.41 12.83
C ASN A 157 -15.47 -6.51 12.64
N LEU A 158 -15.74 -7.74 13.11
CA LEU A 158 -14.84 -8.88 12.89
C LEU A 158 -14.68 -9.19 11.40
N VAL A 159 -15.78 -9.25 10.65
CA VAL A 159 -15.78 -9.52 9.21
C VAL A 159 -14.99 -8.45 8.46
N GLU A 160 -15.22 -7.18 8.75
CA GLU A 160 -14.52 -6.07 8.08
C GLU A 160 -13.02 -6.02 8.40
N ASN A 161 -12.60 -6.34 9.63
CA ASN A 161 -11.17 -6.49 9.93
C ASN A 161 -10.53 -7.64 9.13
N CYS A 162 -11.27 -8.74 8.88
CA CYS A 162 -10.82 -9.81 8.00
C CYS A 162 -10.73 -9.35 6.53
N ILE A 163 -11.70 -8.55 6.05
CA ILE A 163 -11.66 -7.97 4.71
C ILE A 163 -10.45 -7.07 4.53
N VAL A 164 -10.23 -6.14 5.46
CA VAL A 164 -9.06 -5.23 5.45
C VAL A 164 -7.73 -5.99 5.43
N LYS A 165 -7.66 -7.13 6.12
CA LYS A 165 -6.45 -7.95 6.14
C LYS A 165 -6.18 -8.68 4.83
N HIS A 166 -7.22 -9.13 4.13
CA HIS A 166 -7.12 -10.05 2.99
C HIS A 166 -7.45 -9.43 1.64
N SER A 167 -7.60 -8.09 1.58
CA SER A 167 -7.85 -7.34 0.35
C SER A 167 -6.90 -6.15 0.26
N ASN A 168 -6.68 -5.64 -0.95
CA ASN A 168 -6.12 -4.30 -1.11
C ASN A 168 -7.14 -3.24 -0.66
N SER A 169 -6.71 -2.00 -0.49
CA SER A 169 -7.55 -0.94 0.07
C SER A 169 -8.79 -0.63 -0.79
N GLY A 170 -8.67 -0.68 -2.12
CA GLY A 170 -9.80 -0.44 -3.04
C GLY A 170 -10.86 -1.52 -2.89
N ASP A 171 -10.47 -2.79 -3.05
CA ASP A 171 -11.38 -3.94 -2.90
C ASP A 171 -12.01 -4.01 -1.51
N ALA A 172 -11.22 -3.74 -0.45
CA ALA A 172 -11.74 -3.71 0.92
C ALA A 172 -12.87 -2.68 1.06
N VAL A 173 -12.66 -1.48 0.54
CA VAL A 173 -13.65 -0.39 0.61
C VAL A 173 -14.90 -0.73 -0.21
N ASP A 174 -14.76 -1.34 -1.40
CA ASP A 174 -15.91 -1.74 -2.24
C ASP A 174 -16.75 -2.82 -1.56
N ILE A 175 -16.10 -3.84 -0.98
CA ILE A 175 -16.80 -4.89 -0.24
C ILE A 175 -17.51 -4.31 0.99
N MET A 176 -16.83 -3.43 1.76
CA MET A 176 -17.43 -2.76 2.92
C MET A 176 -18.65 -1.90 2.51
N MET A 177 -18.55 -1.09 1.44
CA MET A 177 -19.69 -0.31 0.94
C MET A 177 -20.90 -1.20 0.60
N CYS A 178 -20.65 -2.32 -0.06
CA CYS A 178 -21.71 -3.27 -0.41
C CYS A 178 -22.36 -3.91 0.84
N LEU A 179 -21.56 -4.34 1.83
CA LEU A 179 -22.05 -4.91 3.08
C LEU A 179 -22.82 -3.88 3.92
N HIS A 180 -22.36 -2.63 3.97
CA HIS A 180 -23.05 -1.53 4.63
C HIS A 180 -24.45 -1.28 4.02
N GLN A 181 -24.57 -1.33 2.67
CA GLN A 181 -25.88 -1.20 2.02
C GLN A 181 -26.82 -2.34 2.38
N LYS A 182 -26.30 -3.57 2.50
CA LYS A 182 -27.10 -4.75 2.91
C LYS A 182 -27.41 -4.75 4.41
N ARG A 183 -26.62 -4.05 5.22
CA ARG A 183 -26.64 -4.11 6.68
C ARG A 183 -26.56 -5.54 7.21
N ASN A 184 -25.90 -6.41 6.49
CA ASN A 184 -25.75 -7.84 6.78
C ASN A 184 -24.34 -8.31 6.37
N PHE A 185 -23.70 -9.05 7.28
CA PHE A 185 -22.30 -9.49 7.17
C PHE A 185 -22.18 -11.01 7.08
N ASP A 186 -23.28 -11.71 6.76
CA ASP A 186 -23.28 -13.17 6.57
C ASP A 186 -22.52 -13.61 5.31
N GLU A 187 -22.30 -14.91 5.18
CA GLU A 187 -21.59 -15.48 4.03
C GLU A 187 -22.28 -15.19 2.69
N ALA A 188 -23.62 -15.16 2.66
CA ALA A 188 -24.38 -14.89 1.44
C ALA A 188 -24.17 -13.43 0.98
N SER A 189 -24.19 -12.50 1.92
CA SER A 189 -23.90 -11.08 1.67
C SER A 189 -22.46 -10.88 1.22
N LEU A 190 -21.49 -11.51 1.89
CA LEU A 190 -20.08 -11.46 1.49
C LEU A 190 -19.88 -12.04 0.08
N THR A 191 -20.52 -13.18 -0.23
CA THR A 191 -20.47 -13.78 -1.58
C THR A 191 -20.97 -12.82 -2.65
N SER A 192 -22.12 -12.17 -2.39
CA SER A 192 -22.69 -11.20 -3.30
C SER A 192 -21.77 -9.97 -3.47
N CYS A 193 -21.18 -9.47 -2.38
CA CYS A 193 -20.35 -8.27 -2.41
C CYS A 193 -18.96 -8.50 -3.02
N THR A 194 -18.46 -9.72 -3.02
CA THR A 194 -17.19 -10.07 -3.66
C THR A 194 -17.34 -10.49 -5.13
N HIS A 195 -18.57 -10.70 -5.62
CA HIS A 195 -18.82 -11.23 -6.98
C HIS A 195 -18.28 -10.35 -8.10
N ALA A 196 -18.33 -9.04 -7.94
CA ALA A 196 -17.87 -8.07 -8.95
C ALA A 196 -16.37 -7.70 -8.80
N ILE A 197 -15.69 -8.22 -7.78
CA ILE A 197 -14.24 -7.99 -7.54
C ILE A 197 -13.44 -9.01 -8.36
N GLU A 198 -12.39 -8.60 -9.02
CA GLU A 198 -11.56 -9.46 -9.90
C GLU A 198 -11.09 -10.74 -9.20
N ASP A 199 -10.51 -10.61 -8.01
CA ASP A 199 -10.08 -11.73 -7.16
C ASP A 199 -11.12 -12.14 -6.10
N GLY A 200 -12.38 -11.78 -6.28
CA GLY A 200 -13.41 -11.85 -5.25
C GLY A 200 -13.63 -13.25 -4.66
N LYS A 201 -13.50 -14.33 -5.46
CA LYS A 201 -13.60 -15.71 -4.95
C LYS A 201 -12.44 -16.05 -4.00
N THR A 202 -11.23 -15.57 -4.30
CA THR A 202 -10.05 -15.77 -3.46
C THR A 202 -10.16 -14.95 -2.18
N ILE A 203 -10.54 -13.68 -2.29
CA ILE A 203 -10.80 -12.79 -1.15
C ILE A 203 -11.88 -13.39 -0.25
N LYS A 204 -13.04 -13.79 -0.79
CA LYS A 204 -14.11 -14.43 -0.01
C LYS A 204 -13.59 -15.61 0.80
N ARG A 205 -12.87 -16.53 0.15
CA ARG A 205 -12.33 -17.73 0.82
C ARG A 205 -11.40 -17.37 1.96
N ALA A 206 -10.47 -16.43 1.73
CA ALA A 206 -9.52 -15.96 2.75
C ALA A 206 -10.24 -15.27 3.92
N VAL A 207 -11.25 -14.44 3.63
CA VAL A 207 -12.07 -13.78 4.66
C VAL A 207 -12.85 -14.80 5.48
N MET A 208 -13.45 -15.83 4.86
CA MET A 208 -14.17 -16.88 5.59
C MET A 208 -13.25 -17.71 6.50
N GLN A 209 -12.03 -18.02 6.03
CA GLN A 209 -11.01 -18.68 6.86
C GLN A 209 -10.58 -17.79 8.02
N CYS A 210 -10.39 -16.51 7.77
CA CYS A 210 -10.06 -15.52 8.81
C CYS A 210 -11.16 -15.45 9.89
N ILE A 211 -12.44 -15.36 9.49
CA ILE A 211 -13.57 -15.29 10.41
C ILE A 211 -13.57 -16.52 11.36
N GLN A 212 -13.30 -17.70 10.83
CA GLN A 212 -13.27 -18.94 11.61
C GLN A 212 -12.00 -19.12 12.47
N GLY A 213 -10.89 -18.53 12.04
CA GLY A 213 -9.58 -18.67 12.68
C GLY A 213 -9.20 -17.43 13.52
N GLU A 214 -8.61 -16.44 12.88
CA GLU A 214 -7.98 -15.31 13.54
C GLU A 214 -8.88 -14.06 13.70
N GLY A 215 -10.12 -14.08 13.19
CA GLY A 215 -11.01 -12.92 13.19
C GLY A 215 -11.22 -12.32 14.58
N LYS A 216 -11.36 -13.14 15.62
CA LYS A 216 -11.46 -12.65 17.00
C LYS A 216 -10.18 -11.96 17.49
N TYR A 217 -9.03 -12.46 17.07
CA TYR A 217 -7.74 -11.82 17.36
C TYR A 217 -7.61 -10.46 16.65
N LEU A 218 -8.04 -10.37 15.40
CA LEU A 218 -8.04 -9.10 14.66
C LEU A 218 -8.99 -8.09 15.30
N LEU A 219 -10.18 -8.52 15.74
CA LEU A 219 -11.11 -7.67 16.46
C LEU A 219 -10.51 -7.16 17.78
N GLN A 220 -9.83 -8.04 18.55
CA GLN A 220 -9.07 -7.62 19.74
C GLN A 220 -8.00 -6.60 19.40
N LYS A 221 -7.23 -6.84 18.34
CA LYS A 221 -6.20 -5.89 17.87
C LYS A 221 -6.82 -4.54 17.48
N ALA A 222 -7.96 -4.52 16.80
CA ALA A 222 -8.67 -3.29 16.48
C ALA A 222 -9.14 -2.58 17.75
N TYR A 223 -9.70 -3.32 18.73
CA TYR A 223 -10.03 -2.81 20.06
C TYR A 223 -8.81 -2.16 20.73
N ASP A 224 -7.67 -2.85 20.80
CA ASP A 224 -6.45 -2.37 21.48
C ASP A 224 -5.88 -1.09 20.82
N LYS A 225 -6.08 -0.92 19.53
CA LYS A 225 -5.65 0.25 18.76
C LYS A 225 -6.65 1.41 18.82
N THR A 226 -7.93 1.12 19.08
CA THR A 226 -8.98 2.13 19.17
C THR A 226 -8.90 2.86 20.51
N PRO A 227 -8.80 4.20 20.53
CA PRO A 227 -8.81 4.97 21.77
C PRO A 227 -10.11 4.80 22.56
N ARG A 228 -10.00 4.66 23.90
CA ARG A 228 -11.18 4.41 24.76
C ARG A 228 -12.13 5.62 24.84
N SER A 229 -11.63 6.81 24.56
CA SER A 229 -12.38 8.08 24.66
C SER A 229 -12.81 8.63 23.31
N LEU A 230 -13.24 7.76 22.36
CA LEU A 230 -13.80 8.26 21.12
C LEU A 230 -15.11 8.98 21.37
N GLY A 231 -15.15 10.28 21.07
CA GLY A 231 -16.39 11.09 21.18
C GLY A 231 -17.40 10.74 20.07
N TYR A 232 -16.89 10.37 18.90
CA TYR A 232 -17.68 10.05 17.71
C TYR A 232 -16.99 9.01 16.82
N VAL A 233 -17.75 8.40 15.92
CA VAL A 233 -17.32 7.45 14.90
C VAL A 233 -18.03 7.84 13.60
N PRO A 234 -17.35 7.87 12.44
CA PRO A 234 -15.94 7.59 12.26
C PRO A 234 -15.01 8.69 12.78
N SER A 235 -13.86 8.29 13.29
CA SER A 235 -12.78 9.20 13.72
C SER A 235 -11.50 8.90 12.97
N MET A 236 -10.61 9.89 12.89
CA MET A 236 -9.29 9.73 12.25
C MET A 236 -8.17 10.34 13.07
N ARG A 237 -6.97 9.83 12.83
CA ARG A 237 -5.72 10.41 13.33
C ARG A 237 -4.72 10.50 12.18
N ILE A 238 -4.10 11.65 11.99
CA ILE A 238 -3.09 11.91 10.97
C ILE A 238 -1.72 12.04 11.64
N ASN A 239 -0.73 11.30 11.15
CA ASN A 239 0.69 11.36 11.60
C ASN A 239 0.85 11.31 13.13
N LYS A 240 0.07 10.47 13.82
CA LYS A 240 0.04 10.37 15.29
C LYS A 240 -0.43 11.65 16.03
N GLY A 241 -0.99 12.61 15.31
CA GLY A 241 -1.58 13.82 15.87
C GLY A 241 -2.85 13.57 16.70
N PRO A 242 -3.63 14.61 17.01
CA PRO A 242 -4.88 14.48 17.73
C PRO A 242 -5.92 13.69 16.94
N ILE A 243 -6.87 13.08 17.67
CA ILE A 243 -8.03 12.42 17.08
C ILE A 243 -9.08 13.47 16.74
N THR A 244 -9.57 13.42 15.52
CA THR A 244 -10.64 14.30 15.01
C THR A 244 -11.74 13.47 14.38
N ALA A 245 -12.90 14.08 14.11
CA ALA A 245 -13.92 13.44 13.28
C ALA A 245 -13.33 13.14 11.89
N ALA A 246 -13.64 11.96 11.35
CA ALA A 246 -13.32 11.67 9.97
C ALA A 246 -14.15 12.57 9.05
N THR A 247 -13.48 13.18 8.07
CA THR A 247 -14.08 14.21 7.23
C THR A 247 -14.23 13.75 5.78
N VAL A 248 -15.24 14.28 5.10
CA VAL A 248 -15.44 14.08 3.65
C VAL A 248 -14.28 14.63 2.80
N ASN A 249 -13.45 15.50 3.37
CA ASN A 249 -12.25 16.06 2.73
C ASN A 249 -10.97 15.26 3.06
N LEU A 250 -11.08 13.94 3.29
CA LEU A 250 -9.95 13.08 3.67
C LEU A 250 -8.77 13.23 2.70
N LYS A 251 -9.03 13.28 1.40
CA LYS A 251 -8.00 13.47 0.36
C LYS A 251 -7.22 14.78 0.56
N ASP A 252 -7.93 15.88 0.82
CA ASP A 252 -7.31 17.20 1.09
C ASP A 252 -6.43 17.17 2.33
N VAL A 253 -6.90 16.48 3.38
CA VAL A 253 -6.15 16.35 4.64
C VAL A 253 -4.85 15.58 4.39
N ILE A 254 -4.90 14.49 3.63
CA ILE A 254 -3.70 13.71 3.24
C ILE A 254 -2.74 14.61 2.45
N CYS A 255 -3.22 15.27 1.40
CA CYS A 255 -2.43 16.14 0.55
C CYS A 255 -1.76 17.30 1.32
N LYS A 256 -2.48 17.92 2.26
CA LYS A 256 -1.94 19.00 3.12
C LYS A 256 -0.91 18.49 4.12
N SER A 257 -1.05 17.24 4.56
CA SER A 257 -0.16 16.62 5.55
C SER A 257 1.10 16.00 4.94
N TYR A 258 1.13 15.81 3.62
CA TYR A 258 2.28 15.27 2.92
C TYR A 258 3.33 16.35 2.68
N SER A 259 4.59 16.10 3.09
CA SER A 259 5.71 17.05 2.98
C SER A 259 6.54 16.90 1.71
N GLY A 260 6.28 15.85 0.91
CA GLY A 260 6.96 15.61 -0.36
C GLY A 260 6.31 16.32 -1.55
N GLU A 261 6.76 15.96 -2.74
CA GLU A 261 6.15 16.43 -3.99
C GLU A 261 4.73 15.85 -4.10
N LYS A 262 3.73 16.75 -4.16
CA LYS A 262 2.32 16.36 -4.16
C LYS A 262 1.91 15.79 -5.50
N PRO A 263 1.15 14.68 -5.54
CA PRO A 263 0.55 14.18 -6.76
C PRO A 263 -0.35 15.21 -7.43
N LEU A 264 -0.48 15.14 -8.75
CA LEU A 264 -1.39 16.01 -9.52
C LEU A 264 -2.86 15.84 -9.12
N SER A 265 -3.21 14.70 -8.53
CA SER A 265 -4.56 14.45 -8.02
C SER A 265 -4.85 15.15 -6.69
N CYS A 266 -3.86 15.77 -6.03
CA CYS A 266 -4.09 16.67 -4.91
C CYS A 266 -4.78 17.95 -5.39
N PRO A 267 -5.81 18.43 -4.64
CA PRO A 267 -6.51 19.67 -4.98
C PRO A 267 -5.63 20.91 -4.79
#